data_96174386f96e7512580af82dba2afb98
#
_entry.id   96174386f96e7512580af82dba2afb98
#
_cell.length_a   1.000
_cell.length_b   1.000
_cell.length_c   1.000
_cell.angle_alpha   90.00
_cell.angle_beta   90.00
_cell.angle_gamma   90.00
#
_symmetry.space_group_name_H-M   'P 1'
#
loop_
_entity.id
_entity.type
_entity.pdbx_description
1 polymer ?
#
loop_
_entity_poly.entity_id
_entity_poly.type
_entity_poly.pdbx_seq_one_letter_code
_entity_poly.pdbx_strand_id
1 'polypeptide(L)'
;MGEKVHVTGRGKNHTDIWIRLHELTEPAKQTNFENCLADVNIPVGEVFTSPKLTGTNGVLHVTQVYLNELRYENLEFSFTDGMVTSYSCSNYEKEEEGRKYIKENILHNRETLPIGEFAIGTNTTAYVMGRKFGIEAKLPILIAEKTGPHFALGDTCYSMSEDVVLHNPDGKEIIAKENECSALRNTDISKAYFNCHTDVTIPYDELGDIIVFTKTGETVTLIRNGRFVLPGTERLNEVLD
;
A
#
# COMPACT_ATOMS: atom_id res chain seq x y z
N MET A 1 -15.29 11.37 9.27
CA MET A 1 -14.00 11.40 8.60
C MET A 1 -13.16 10.23 9.02
N GLY A 2 -12.48 9.57 8.06
CA GLY A 2 -11.61 8.45 8.34
C GLY A 2 -10.47 8.84 9.28
N GLU A 3 -10.23 8.03 10.28
CA GLU A 3 -9.11 8.14 11.23
C GLU A 3 -8.08 7.05 10.98
N LYS A 4 -8.56 5.87 10.67
CA LYS A 4 -7.73 4.69 10.39
C LYS A 4 -8.43 3.75 9.42
N VAL A 5 -7.64 2.95 8.74
CA VAL A 5 -8.09 1.90 7.85
C VAL A 5 -7.64 0.55 8.40
N HIS A 6 -8.52 -0.44 8.37
CA HIS A 6 -8.21 -1.83 8.70
C HIS A 6 -8.23 -2.65 7.44
N VAL A 7 -7.15 -3.34 7.15
CA VAL A 7 -7.03 -4.26 6.01
C VAL A 7 -6.82 -5.67 6.54
N THR A 8 -7.63 -6.61 6.05
CA THR A 8 -7.54 -8.02 6.43
C THR A 8 -7.37 -8.90 5.20
N GLY A 9 -6.64 -9.99 5.37
CA GLY A 9 -6.54 -11.07 4.40
C GLY A 9 -7.68 -12.09 4.54
N ARG A 10 -7.73 -13.05 3.62
CA ARG A 10 -8.63 -14.21 3.68
C ARG A 10 -7.95 -15.49 3.20
N GLY A 11 -8.53 -16.63 3.55
CA GLY A 11 -8.00 -17.94 3.16
C GLY A 11 -6.65 -18.22 3.79
N LYS A 12 -5.60 -18.31 2.99
CA LYS A 12 -4.22 -18.51 3.45
C LYS A 12 -3.50 -17.18 3.75
N ASN A 13 -4.05 -16.07 3.29
CA ASN A 13 -3.51 -14.74 3.57
C ASN A 13 -3.98 -14.31 4.96
N HIS A 14 -3.06 -14.00 5.85
CA HIS A 14 -3.33 -13.59 7.22
C HIS A 14 -2.94 -12.13 7.49
N THR A 15 -2.97 -11.30 6.46
CA THR A 15 -2.86 -9.84 6.64
C THR A 15 -3.85 -9.37 7.69
N ASP A 16 -3.37 -8.59 8.63
CA ASP A 16 -4.16 -7.88 9.64
C ASP A 16 -3.39 -6.61 10.02
N ILE A 17 -3.69 -5.50 9.34
CA ILE A 17 -2.94 -4.26 9.49
C ILE A 17 -3.87 -3.06 9.64
N TRP A 18 -3.54 -2.21 10.60
CA TRP A 18 -4.19 -0.94 10.87
C TRP A 18 -3.32 0.20 10.38
N ILE A 19 -3.87 1.04 9.52
CA ILE A 19 -3.20 2.19 8.91
C ILE A 19 -3.78 3.46 9.54
N ARG A 20 -2.93 4.31 10.08
CA ARG A 20 -3.29 5.61 10.63
C ARG A 20 -3.31 6.67 9.54
N LEU A 21 -4.44 7.39 9.41
CA LEU A 21 -4.58 8.50 8.48
C LEU A 21 -4.22 9.84 9.11
N HIS A 22 -3.85 10.82 8.28
CA HIS A 22 -3.67 12.19 8.74
C HIS A 22 -4.99 12.82 9.17
N GLU A 23 -4.92 13.76 10.10
CA GLU A 23 -6.07 14.53 10.51
C GLU A 23 -6.37 15.65 9.50
N LEU A 24 -7.59 15.67 8.98
CA LEU A 24 -8.04 16.76 8.12
C LEU A 24 -8.54 17.92 8.99
N THR A 25 -7.95 19.11 8.83
CA THR A 25 -8.41 20.32 9.53
C THR A 25 -9.59 20.96 8.83
N GLU A 26 -9.64 20.90 7.51
CA GLU A 26 -10.73 21.41 6.67
C GLU A 26 -11.25 20.32 5.70
N PRO A 27 -12.07 19.37 6.18
CA PRO A 27 -12.48 18.20 5.39
C PRO A 27 -13.26 18.48 4.12
N ALA A 28 -13.87 19.67 4.03
CA ALA A 28 -14.54 20.10 2.82
C ALA A 28 -13.55 20.48 1.69
N LYS A 29 -12.30 20.80 2.05
CA LYS A 29 -11.26 21.27 1.13
C LYS A 29 -10.04 20.34 1.07
N GLN A 30 -9.94 19.37 1.96
CA GLN A 30 -8.77 18.51 2.11
C GLN A 30 -9.11 17.05 1.95
N THR A 31 -8.13 16.26 1.54
CA THR A 31 -8.19 14.80 1.46
C THR A 31 -6.89 14.15 1.89
N ASN A 32 -6.98 12.91 2.37
CA ASN A 32 -5.83 12.06 2.63
C ASN A 32 -5.38 11.26 1.39
N PHE A 33 -6.28 11.08 0.41
CA PHE A 33 -5.98 10.21 -0.72
C PHE A 33 -5.86 11.02 -2.00
N GLU A 34 -4.84 10.70 -2.78
CA GLU A 34 -4.71 11.11 -4.17
C GLU A 34 -5.38 10.07 -5.07
N ASN A 35 -6.10 10.55 -6.07
CA ASN A 35 -6.62 9.72 -7.14
C ASN A 35 -5.62 9.74 -8.30
N CYS A 36 -4.94 8.63 -8.52
CA CYS A 36 -3.96 8.48 -9.58
C CYS A 36 -4.65 8.49 -10.95
N LEU A 37 -4.61 9.66 -11.58
CA LEU A 37 -5.06 9.89 -12.95
C LEU A 37 -3.86 9.97 -13.90
N ALA A 38 -4.13 10.18 -15.19
CA ALA A 38 -3.10 10.23 -16.23
C ALA A 38 -2.13 11.41 -16.12
N ASP A 39 -2.42 12.40 -15.30
CA ASP A 39 -1.55 13.52 -14.94
C ASP A 39 -0.55 13.16 -13.83
N VAL A 40 -0.81 12.09 -13.09
CA VAL A 40 0.07 11.57 -12.04
C VAL A 40 0.91 10.42 -12.59
N ASN A 41 0.23 9.39 -13.13
CA ASN A 41 0.87 8.14 -13.52
C ASN A 41 0.10 7.44 -14.64
N ILE A 42 0.80 6.73 -15.53
CA ILE A 42 0.22 5.88 -16.59
C ILE A 42 0.86 4.49 -16.50
N PRO A 43 0.06 3.39 -16.40
CA PRO A 43 -1.41 3.35 -16.41
C PRO A 43 -2.03 3.92 -15.14
N VAL A 44 -3.27 4.42 -15.26
CA VAL A 44 -4.08 4.89 -14.13
C VAL A 44 -4.72 3.72 -13.39
N GLY A 45 -5.26 3.98 -12.20
CA GLY A 45 -6.14 3.03 -11.52
C GLY A 45 -5.72 2.70 -10.11
N GLU A 46 -5.56 3.72 -9.27
CA GLU A 46 -5.42 3.58 -7.82
C GLU A 46 -5.85 4.84 -7.09
N VAL A 47 -6.08 4.69 -5.80
CA VAL A 47 -6.11 5.79 -4.84
C VAL A 47 -5.09 5.49 -3.75
N PHE A 48 -4.24 6.44 -3.42
CA PHE A 48 -3.11 6.23 -2.52
C PHE A 48 -2.95 7.33 -1.48
N THR A 49 -2.25 7.03 -0.41
CA THR A 49 -1.95 7.94 0.70
C THR A 49 -0.59 7.61 1.30
N SER A 50 0.12 8.62 1.79
CA SER A 50 1.25 8.42 2.70
C SER A 50 0.68 8.36 4.12
N PRO A 51 0.68 7.18 4.78
CA PRO A 51 0.09 7.04 6.11
C PRO A 51 0.96 7.70 7.17
N LYS A 52 0.35 8.05 8.31
CA LYS A 52 1.11 8.30 9.52
C LYS A 52 1.75 7.01 10.01
N LEU A 53 3.03 7.08 10.40
CA LEU A 53 3.71 5.90 10.92
C LEU A 53 3.23 5.57 12.33
N THR A 54 3.20 6.57 13.21
CA THR A 54 2.71 6.39 14.59
C THR A 54 1.27 5.91 14.62
N GLY A 55 1.05 4.71 15.17
CA GLY A 55 -0.26 4.07 15.25
C GLY A 55 -0.60 3.19 14.04
N THR A 56 0.29 3.06 13.04
CA THR A 56 0.19 2.09 11.96
C THR A 56 0.87 0.79 12.39
N ASN A 57 0.08 -0.27 12.61
CA ASN A 57 0.57 -1.52 13.22
C ASN A 57 -0.10 -2.73 12.59
N GLY A 58 0.58 -3.86 12.59
CA GLY A 58 0.00 -5.13 12.16
C GLY A 58 0.92 -5.95 11.28
N VAL A 59 0.31 -6.86 10.52
CA VAL A 59 0.99 -7.81 9.64
C VAL A 59 0.49 -7.63 8.22
N LEU A 60 1.41 -7.52 7.28
CA LEU A 60 1.17 -7.67 5.84
C LEU A 60 1.67 -9.04 5.41
N HIS A 61 0.82 -9.84 4.81
CA HIS A 61 1.17 -11.16 4.30
C HIS A 61 0.60 -11.35 2.89
N VAL A 62 1.37 -11.96 2.02
CA VAL A 62 0.93 -12.41 0.69
C VAL A 62 1.44 -13.83 0.42
N THR A 63 0.58 -14.70 -0.13
CA THR A 63 1.00 -16.09 -0.37
C THR A 63 1.99 -16.19 -1.51
N GLN A 64 1.87 -15.33 -2.52
CA GLN A 64 2.82 -15.20 -3.63
C GLN A 64 2.78 -13.79 -4.20
N VAL A 65 3.96 -13.22 -4.44
CA VAL A 65 4.12 -11.95 -5.15
C VAL A 65 5.41 -11.94 -5.97
N TYR A 66 5.41 -11.15 -7.04
CA TYR A 66 6.62 -10.88 -7.84
C TYR A 66 7.03 -9.43 -7.63
N LEU A 67 8.25 -9.22 -7.17
CA LEU A 67 8.86 -7.91 -6.97
C LEU A 67 10.15 -7.85 -7.81
N ASN A 68 10.21 -6.94 -8.77
CA ASN A 68 11.35 -6.85 -9.70
C ASN A 68 11.74 -8.20 -10.32
N GLU A 69 10.74 -8.92 -10.83
CA GLU A 69 10.87 -10.28 -11.43
C GLU A 69 11.27 -11.39 -10.43
N LEU A 70 11.56 -11.05 -9.16
CA LEU A 70 11.85 -12.01 -8.10
C LEU A 70 10.56 -12.52 -7.49
N ARG A 71 10.42 -13.84 -7.39
CA ARG A 71 9.27 -14.49 -6.76
C ARG A 71 9.48 -14.59 -5.26
N TYR A 72 8.44 -14.20 -4.51
CA TYR A 72 8.35 -14.40 -3.08
C TYR A 72 7.16 -15.31 -2.75
N GLU A 73 7.38 -16.26 -1.83
CA GLU A 73 6.36 -17.16 -1.32
C GLU A 73 6.14 -16.94 0.17
N ASN A 74 4.87 -16.81 0.58
CA ASN A 74 4.47 -16.48 1.95
C ASN A 74 5.32 -15.32 2.51
N LEU A 75 5.37 -14.22 1.73
CA LEU A 75 6.08 -13.02 2.14
C LEU A 75 5.30 -12.33 3.25
N GLU A 76 5.97 -12.07 4.37
CA GLU A 76 5.39 -11.45 5.54
C GLU A 76 6.25 -10.33 6.08
N PHE A 77 5.59 -9.24 6.48
CA PHE A 77 6.18 -8.14 7.23
C PHE A 77 5.31 -7.81 8.45
N SER A 78 5.95 -7.65 9.62
CA SER A 78 5.29 -7.08 10.80
C SER A 78 5.71 -5.63 10.97
N PHE A 79 4.76 -4.79 11.38
CA PHE A 79 4.96 -3.36 11.56
C PHE A 79 4.60 -2.92 12.98
N THR A 80 5.44 -2.05 13.54
CA THR A 80 5.16 -1.30 14.75
C THR A 80 5.42 0.17 14.46
N ASP A 81 4.42 1.02 14.70
CA ASP A 81 4.48 2.43 14.36
C ASP A 81 5.02 2.65 12.93
N GLY A 82 4.44 1.91 11.98
CA GLY A 82 4.73 1.99 10.56
C GLY A 82 6.12 1.51 10.13
N MET A 83 6.97 1.08 11.06
CA MET A 83 8.31 0.56 10.77
C MET A 83 8.32 -0.96 10.73
N VAL A 84 9.04 -1.54 9.77
CA VAL A 84 9.25 -3.00 9.70
C VAL A 84 10.00 -3.46 10.95
N THR A 85 9.43 -4.41 11.70
CA THR A 85 10.04 -5.00 12.92
C THR A 85 10.43 -6.45 12.73
N SER A 86 9.74 -7.17 11.84
CA SER A 86 10.13 -8.51 11.43
C SER A 86 9.71 -8.79 10.00
N TYR A 87 10.35 -9.77 9.38
CA TYR A 87 10.02 -10.20 8.02
C TYR A 87 10.46 -11.65 7.79
N SER A 88 9.72 -12.35 6.93
CA SER A 88 10.01 -13.73 6.54
C SER A 88 9.45 -14.05 5.15
N CYS A 89 9.95 -15.12 4.54
CA CYS A 89 9.36 -15.76 3.37
C CYS A 89 9.69 -17.26 3.37
N SER A 90 8.95 -18.03 2.60
CA SER A 90 9.16 -19.50 2.50
C SER A 90 9.89 -19.93 1.23
N ASN A 91 10.63 -19.04 0.58
CA ASN A 91 11.44 -19.34 -0.60
C ASN A 91 12.58 -20.33 -0.33
N TYR A 92 13.02 -20.43 0.93
CA TYR A 92 14.17 -21.23 1.34
C TYR A 92 13.80 -22.10 2.55
N GLU A 93 14.43 -23.27 2.67
CA GLU A 93 14.23 -24.17 3.83
C GLU A 93 14.77 -23.54 5.14
N LYS A 94 15.85 -22.75 5.03
CA LYS A 94 16.42 -22.06 6.17
C LYS A 94 15.88 -20.63 6.28
N GLU A 95 15.32 -20.32 7.42
CA GLU A 95 14.78 -18.98 7.70
C GLU A 95 15.81 -17.85 7.44
N GLU A 96 17.07 -18.09 7.83
CA GLU A 96 18.15 -17.09 7.64
C GLU A 96 18.38 -16.76 6.15
N GLU A 97 18.27 -17.74 5.25
CA GLU A 97 18.42 -17.53 3.82
C GLU A 97 17.23 -16.72 3.27
N GLY A 98 16.01 -17.00 3.71
CA GLY A 98 14.82 -16.22 3.39
C GLY A 98 14.92 -14.78 3.90
N ARG A 99 15.34 -14.58 5.13
CA ARG A 99 15.57 -13.25 5.69
C ARG A 99 16.63 -12.47 4.93
N LYS A 100 17.74 -13.11 4.57
CA LYS A 100 18.78 -12.50 3.75
C LYS A 100 18.25 -12.08 2.39
N TYR A 101 17.46 -12.94 1.74
CA TYR A 101 16.86 -12.66 0.46
C TYR A 101 15.94 -11.41 0.49
N ILE A 102 15.10 -11.28 1.52
CA ILE A 102 14.26 -10.09 1.73
C ILE A 102 15.15 -8.86 2.03
N LYS A 103 16.13 -9.00 2.92
CA LYS A 103 17.00 -7.90 3.33
C LYS A 103 17.76 -7.29 2.15
N GLU A 104 18.29 -8.13 1.27
CA GLU A 104 19.05 -7.68 0.10
C GLU A 104 18.17 -7.02 -0.96
N ASN A 105 17.00 -7.60 -1.26
CA ASN A 105 16.21 -7.23 -2.42
C ASN A 105 15.03 -6.29 -2.14
N ILE A 106 14.51 -6.28 -0.89
CA ILE A 106 13.37 -5.41 -0.52
C ILE A 106 13.82 -4.31 0.44
N LEU A 107 14.58 -4.65 1.50
CA LEU A 107 15.06 -3.66 2.45
C LEU A 107 16.36 -2.96 2.03
N HIS A 108 16.96 -3.34 0.90
CA HIS A 108 18.19 -2.74 0.38
C HIS A 108 19.31 -2.70 1.43
N ASN A 109 19.49 -3.82 2.15
CA ASN A 109 20.46 -4.03 3.25
C ASN A 109 20.24 -3.15 4.48
N ARG A 110 19.08 -2.51 4.63
CA ARG A 110 18.71 -1.75 5.83
C ARG A 110 18.15 -2.68 6.90
N GLU A 111 18.21 -2.24 8.16
CA GLU A 111 17.62 -3.01 9.27
C GLU A 111 16.10 -2.89 9.30
N THR A 112 15.58 -1.75 8.86
CA THR A 112 14.15 -1.45 8.81
C THR A 112 13.85 -0.44 7.70
N LEU A 113 12.60 -0.41 7.25
CA LEU A 113 12.04 0.61 6.38
C LEU A 113 10.66 1.03 6.91
N PRO A 114 10.24 2.28 6.69
CA PRO A 114 8.86 2.70 6.96
C PRO A 114 7.90 2.17 5.89
N ILE A 115 6.60 2.17 6.21
CA ILE A 115 5.55 2.18 5.20
C ILE A 115 5.55 3.59 4.57
N GLY A 116 5.86 3.67 3.29
CA GLY A 116 5.80 4.92 2.51
C GLY A 116 4.42 5.19 1.96
N GLU A 117 3.68 4.12 1.64
CA GLU A 117 2.38 4.22 0.99
C GLU A 117 1.42 3.13 1.46
N PHE A 118 0.15 3.49 1.48
CA PHE A 118 -0.99 2.58 1.39
C PHE A 118 -1.87 2.98 0.22
N ALA A 119 -2.16 2.05 -0.67
CA ALA A 119 -2.97 2.29 -1.84
C ALA A 119 -4.02 1.20 -2.08
N ILE A 120 -5.02 1.53 -2.88
CA ILE A 120 -6.01 0.58 -3.40
C ILE A 120 -5.94 0.64 -4.92
N GLY A 121 -5.23 -0.31 -5.53
CA GLY A 121 -5.21 -0.50 -6.97
C GLY A 121 -6.60 -0.90 -7.47
N THR A 122 -7.07 -0.27 -8.53
CA THR A 122 -8.42 -0.46 -9.08
C THR A 122 -8.40 -1.03 -10.50
N ASN A 123 -7.22 -1.39 -11.02
CA ASN A 123 -7.10 -2.01 -12.34
C ASN A 123 -7.36 -3.52 -12.27
N THR A 124 -8.60 -3.87 -11.92
CA THR A 124 -9.08 -5.25 -11.82
C THR A 124 -8.98 -6.00 -13.15
N THR A 125 -9.06 -5.29 -14.29
CA THR A 125 -8.84 -5.89 -15.61
C THR A 125 -7.41 -6.39 -15.77
N ALA A 126 -6.41 -5.57 -15.42
CA ALA A 126 -4.99 -5.99 -15.46
C ALA A 126 -4.75 -7.18 -14.52
N TYR A 127 -5.35 -7.18 -13.32
CA TYR A 127 -5.29 -8.30 -12.38
C TYR A 127 -5.78 -9.61 -13.03
N VAL A 128 -7.00 -9.61 -13.58
CA VAL A 128 -7.58 -10.82 -14.18
C VAL A 128 -6.78 -11.26 -15.41
N MET A 129 -6.31 -10.32 -16.24
CA MET A 129 -5.48 -10.64 -17.41
C MET A 129 -4.13 -11.22 -17.00
N GLY A 130 -3.48 -10.66 -15.98
CA GLY A 130 -2.23 -11.22 -15.41
C GLY A 130 -2.40 -12.68 -15.01
N ARG A 131 -3.41 -12.97 -14.22
CA ARG A 131 -3.77 -14.32 -13.75
C ARG A 131 -4.13 -15.26 -14.91
N LYS A 132 -5.04 -14.83 -15.77
CA LYS A 132 -5.54 -15.65 -16.89
C LYS A 132 -4.44 -16.11 -17.84
N PHE A 133 -3.45 -15.27 -18.07
CA PHE A 133 -2.36 -15.56 -19.01
C PHE A 133 -1.06 -15.97 -18.31
N GLY A 134 -1.03 -16.02 -16.98
CA GLY A 134 0.16 -16.39 -16.20
C GLY A 134 1.34 -15.45 -16.45
N ILE A 135 1.07 -14.15 -16.56
CA ILE A 135 2.09 -13.13 -16.88
C ILE A 135 2.37 -12.17 -15.71
N GLU A 136 1.91 -12.49 -14.49
CA GLU A 136 2.09 -11.65 -13.31
C GLU A 136 3.55 -11.29 -13.09
N ALA A 137 4.46 -12.27 -13.26
CA ALA A 137 5.91 -12.06 -13.14
C ALA A 137 6.51 -11.08 -14.17
N LYS A 138 5.77 -10.73 -15.20
CA LYS A 138 6.22 -9.88 -16.30
C LYS A 138 5.55 -8.52 -16.32
N LEU A 139 4.62 -8.28 -15.39
CA LEU A 139 3.97 -6.98 -15.30
C LEU A 139 5.00 -5.95 -14.81
N PRO A 140 5.16 -4.82 -15.52
CA PRO A 140 5.92 -3.69 -14.99
C PRO A 140 5.32 -3.24 -13.66
N ILE A 141 6.16 -2.73 -12.76
CA ILE A 141 5.72 -2.31 -11.43
C ILE A 141 4.52 -1.36 -11.48
N LEU A 142 4.53 -0.37 -12.38
CA LEU A 142 3.44 0.59 -12.57
C LEU A 142 2.09 -0.04 -12.97
N ILE A 143 2.08 -1.30 -13.41
CA ILE A 143 0.85 -2.06 -13.65
C ILE A 143 0.58 -2.98 -12.48
N ALA A 144 1.60 -3.65 -11.96
CA ALA A 144 1.47 -4.63 -10.88
C ALA A 144 0.89 -4.00 -9.61
N GLU A 145 1.37 -2.83 -9.19
CA GLU A 145 0.86 -2.09 -8.04
C GLU A 145 -0.64 -1.80 -8.16
N LYS A 146 -1.12 -1.49 -9.37
CA LYS A 146 -2.53 -1.16 -9.62
C LYS A 146 -3.48 -2.36 -9.70
N THR A 147 -2.94 -3.58 -9.59
CA THR A 147 -3.73 -4.83 -9.67
C THR A 147 -4.37 -5.25 -8.35
N GLY A 148 -4.16 -4.50 -7.27
CA GLY A 148 -4.75 -4.78 -5.97
C GLY A 148 -4.35 -3.75 -4.92
N PRO A 149 -4.89 -3.84 -3.69
CA PRO A 149 -4.40 -3.06 -2.58
C PRO A 149 -2.93 -3.37 -2.32
N HIS A 150 -2.13 -2.34 -2.07
CA HIS A 150 -0.70 -2.51 -1.87
C HIS A 150 -0.13 -1.57 -0.80
N PHE A 151 1.06 -1.91 -0.35
CA PHE A 151 1.83 -1.18 0.63
C PHE A 151 3.25 -1.01 0.10
N ALA A 152 3.73 0.23 0.02
CA ALA A 152 5.13 0.47 -0.29
C ALA A 152 5.99 0.48 0.96
N LEU A 153 7.14 -0.18 0.87
CA LEU A 153 8.21 -0.10 1.86
C LEU A 153 9.26 0.91 1.38
N GLY A 154 9.58 1.89 2.20
CA GLY A 154 10.55 2.93 1.89
C GLY A 154 9.96 4.33 1.83
N ASP A 155 10.33 5.08 0.81
CA ASP A 155 9.94 6.49 0.64
C ASP A 155 8.46 6.64 0.29
N THR A 156 7.89 7.81 0.58
CA THR A 156 6.54 8.17 0.14
C THR A 156 6.51 8.45 -1.36
N CYS A 157 5.33 8.44 -1.98
CA CYS A 157 5.16 8.83 -3.38
C CYS A 157 5.52 10.29 -3.65
N TYR A 158 5.66 11.09 -2.61
CA TYR A 158 5.93 12.52 -2.69
C TYR A 158 7.37 12.89 -2.29
N SER A 159 8.27 11.92 -2.19
CA SER A 159 9.67 12.15 -1.80
C SER A 159 10.29 13.28 -2.62
N MET A 160 10.85 14.27 -1.92
CA MET A 160 11.41 15.54 -2.44
C MET A 160 10.37 16.49 -3.08
N SER A 161 9.07 16.21 -2.96
CA SER A 161 7.97 17.05 -3.46
C SER A 161 6.88 17.30 -2.41
N GLU A 162 7.11 16.96 -1.14
CA GLU A 162 6.15 17.07 -0.05
C GLU A 162 5.58 18.49 0.12
N ASP A 163 6.39 19.51 -0.21
CA ASP A 163 6.01 20.92 -0.07
C ASP A 163 5.21 21.45 -1.29
N VAL A 164 5.06 20.67 -2.35
CA VAL A 164 4.25 21.04 -3.52
C VAL A 164 2.78 20.91 -3.18
N VAL A 165 2.00 21.96 -3.43
CA VAL A 165 0.55 21.93 -3.24
C VAL A 165 -0.09 21.18 -4.40
N LEU A 166 -0.80 20.10 -4.07
CA LEU A 166 -1.48 19.23 -5.04
C LEU A 166 -2.97 19.12 -4.70
N HIS A 167 -3.79 19.00 -5.73
CA HIS A 167 -5.23 18.87 -5.58
C HIS A 167 -5.76 17.71 -6.44
N ASN A 168 -6.74 17.00 -5.91
CA ASN A 168 -7.54 16.09 -6.71
C ASN A 168 -8.48 16.87 -7.68
N PRO A 169 -9.02 16.21 -8.72
CA PRO A 169 -9.95 16.84 -9.66
C PRO A 169 -11.21 17.44 -9.02
N ASP A 170 -11.58 17.00 -7.82
CA ASP A 170 -12.68 17.58 -7.04
C ASP A 170 -12.31 18.88 -6.32
N GLY A 171 -11.07 19.36 -6.50
CA GLY A 171 -10.54 20.59 -5.94
C GLY A 171 -10.04 20.47 -4.49
N LYS A 172 -10.06 19.27 -3.90
CA LYS A 172 -9.52 19.07 -2.55
C LYS A 172 -8.01 18.95 -2.55
N GLU A 173 -7.39 19.70 -1.65
CA GLU A 173 -5.95 19.63 -1.42
C GLU A 173 -5.57 18.29 -0.78
N ILE A 174 -4.52 17.65 -1.33
CA ILE A 174 -3.93 16.42 -0.82
C ILE A 174 -2.95 16.80 0.28
N ILE A 175 -3.22 16.39 1.52
CA ILE A 175 -2.38 16.72 2.68
C ILE A 175 -1.48 15.58 3.15
N ALA A 176 -1.83 14.33 2.85
CA ALA A 176 -1.09 13.15 3.28
C ALA A 176 0.08 12.84 2.33
N LYS A 177 1.04 13.76 2.27
CA LYS A 177 2.22 13.69 1.39
C LYS A 177 3.50 13.31 2.12
N GLU A 178 3.50 13.36 3.44
CA GLU A 178 4.64 13.04 4.28
C GLU A 178 4.27 12.07 5.39
N ASN A 179 5.27 11.39 5.91
CA ASN A 179 5.21 10.64 7.15
C ASN A 179 6.29 11.15 8.14
N GLU A 180 6.39 10.55 9.30
CA GLU A 180 7.33 11.00 10.34
C GLU A 180 8.80 10.88 9.91
N CYS A 181 9.14 10.01 8.93
CA CYS A 181 10.48 9.95 8.36
C CYS A 181 10.71 11.11 7.39
N SER A 182 9.89 11.26 6.36
CA SER A 182 10.08 12.32 5.35
C SER A 182 9.93 13.73 5.94
N ALA A 183 9.21 13.89 7.06
CA ALA A 183 9.15 15.13 7.83
C ALA A 183 10.52 15.58 8.37
N LEU A 184 11.50 14.67 8.50
CA LEU A 184 12.86 14.99 8.94
C LEU A 184 13.71 15.66 7.84
N ARG A 185 13.22 15.81 6.60
CA ARG A 185 13.99 16.32 5.45
C ARG A 185 14.73 17.63 5.68
N ASN A 186 14.17 18.51 6.50
CA ASN A 186 14.77 19.79 6.82
C ASN A 186 15.74 19.75 8.02
N THR A 187 15.83 18.62 8.74
CA THR A 187 16.67 18.47 9.94
C THR A 187 17.71 17.39 9.79
N ASP A 188 17.36 16.25 9.18
CA ASP A 188 18.26 15.12 8.94
C ASP A 188 17.82 14.35 7.69
N ILE A 189 18.30 14.80 6.54
CA ILE A 189 17.94 14.23 5.24
C ILE A 189 18.30 12.73 5.13
N SER A 190 19.30 12.27 5.87
CA SER A 190 19.71 10.84 5.85
C SER A 190 18.70 9.90 6.51
N LYS A 191 17.79 10.46 7.32
CA LYS A 191 16.69 9.74 7.96
C LYS A 191 15.35 9.96 7.25
N ALA A 192 15.29 10.96 6.37
CA ALA A 192 14.08 11.31 5.66
C ALA A 192 13.84 10.44 4.43
N TYR A 193 14.91 10.11 3.70
CA TYR A 193 14.82 9.39 2.43
C TYR A 193 15.67 8.14 2.40
N PHE A 194 15.09 7.08 1.87
CA PHE A 194 15.70 5.75 1.80
C PHE A 194 16.15 5.40 0.38
N ASN A 195 15.75 6.19 -0.62
CA ASN A 195 15.96 5.94 -2.05
C ASN A 195 15.46 4.56 -2.49
N CYS A 196 14.35 4.15 -1.95
CA CYS A 196 13.64 2.94 -2.35
C CYS A 196 12.14 3.10 -2.09
N HIS A 197 11.35 2.44 -2.94
CA HIS A 197 9.90 2.36 -2.86
C HIS A 197 9.53 1.02 -3.46
N THR A 198 9.07 0.08 -2.64
CA THR A 198 8.78 -1.29 -3.09
C THR A 198 7.37 -1.68 -2.71
N ASP A 199 6.51 -1.84 -3.73
CA ASP A 199 5.09 -2.13 -3.57
C ASP A 199 4.84 -3.62 -3.40
N VAL A 200 4.23 -3.99 -2.29
CA VAL A 200 3.75 -5.35 -2.02
C VAL A 200 2.24 -5.38 -2.19
N THR A 201 1.78 -5.97 -3.27
CA THR A 201 0.36 -6.01 -3.65
C THR A 201 -0.33 -7.26 -3.09
N ILE A 202 -1.49 -7.07 -2.48
CA ILE A 202 -2.38 -8.17 -2.05
C ILE A 202 -3.32 -8.52 -3.19
N PRO A 203 -3.30 -9.76 -3.71
CA PRO A 203 -4.25 -10.22 -4.73
C PRO A 203 -5.70 -10.15 -4.26
N TYR A 204 -6.65 -9.81 -5.13
CA TYR A 204 -8.08 -9.73 -4.77
C TYR A 204 -8.67 -11.05 -4.28
N ASP A 205 -8.14 -12.20 -4.72
CA ASP A 205 -8.56 -13.52 -4.24
C ASP A 205 -8.00 -13.89 -2.86
N GLU A 206 -7.02 -13.14 -2.36
CA GLU A 206 -6.45 -13.26 -1.02
C GLU A 206 -6.90 -12.14 -0.07
N LEU A 207 -7.53 -11.11 -0.61
CA LEU A 207 -8.00 -9.96 0.15
C LEU A 207 -9.29 -10.29 0.89
N GLY A 208 -9.33 -9.99 2.18
CA GLY A 208 -10.54 -9.97 3.00
C GLY A 208 -11.27 -8.63 2.86
N ASP A 209 -11.21 -7.83 3.90
CA ASP A 209 -11.95 -6.57 4.00
C ASP A 209 -11.02 -5.37 4.05
N ILE A 210 -11.49 -4.23 3.52
CA ILE A 210 -10.91 -2.90 3.76
C ILE A 210 -12.00 -2.04 4.36
N ILE A 211 -11.82 -1.62 5.61
CA ILE A 211 -12.81 -0.87 6.40
C ILE A 211 -12.16 0.41 6.92
N VAL A 212 -12.80 1.54 6.66
CA VAL A 212 -12.43 2.84 7.23
C VAL A 212 -13.18 3.05 8.53
N PHE A 213 -12.48 3.45 9.57
CA PHE A 213 -13.03 3.83 10.87
C PHE A 213 -12.94 5.34 11.03
N THR A 214 -14.03 5.96 11.45
CA THR A 214 -14.10 7.40 11.70
C THR A 214 -13.81 7.74 13.16
N LYS A 215 -13.48 9.00 13.44
CA LYS A 215 -13.33 9.51 14.82
C LYS A 215 -14.62 9.40 15.65
N THR A 216 -15.78 9.35 15.00
CA THR A 216 -17.09 9.21 15.64
C THR A 216 -17.48 7.76 15.93
N GLY A 217 -16.62 6.79 15.53
CA GLY A 217 -16.87 5.37 15.73
C GLY A 217 -17.70 4.72 14.60
N GLU A 218 -18.08 5.49 13.58
CA GLU A 218 -18.73 4.95 12.39
C GLU A 218 -17.72 4.20 11.51
N THR A 219 -18.20 3.25 10.73
CA THR A 219 -17.37 2.49 9.79
C THR A 219 -17.90 2.60 8.38
N VAL A 220 -16.99 2.62 7.41
CA VAL A 220 -17.31 2.55 5.98
C VAL A 220 -16.52 1.38 5.39
N THR A 221 -17.22 0.36 4.92
CA THR A 221 -16.60 -0.77 4.22
C THR A 221 -16.39 -0.38 2.75
N LEU A 222 -15.15 -0.43 2.30
CA LEU A 222 -14.78 -0.17 0.90
C LEU A 222 -14.77 -1.46 0.10
N ILE A 223 -14.17 -2.49 0.68
CA ILE A 223 -14.04 -3.84 0.10
C ILE A 223 -14.47 -4.86 1.15
N ARG A 224 -15.19 -5.89 0.71
CA ARG A 224 -15.59 -7.05 1.53
C ARG A 224 -15.29 -8.33 0.77
N ASN A 225 -14.53 -9.24 1.40
CA ASN A 225 -14.13 -10.50 0.78
C ASN A 225 -13.51 -10.32 -0.63
N GLY A 226 -12.67 -9.30 -0.80
CA GLY A 226 -12.02 -8.99 -2.06
C GLY A 226 -12.94 -8.39 -3.15
N ARG A 227 -14.13 -7.89 -2.78
CA ARG A 227 -15.07 -7.22 -3.70
C ARG A 227 -15.38 -5.80 -3.24
N PHE A 228 -15.37 -4.88 -4.16
CA PHE A 228 -15.76 -3.49 -3.93
C PHE A 228 -17.24 -3.41 -3.55
N VAL A 229 -17.54 -2.79 -2.42
CA VAL A 229 -18.91 -2.64 -1.89
C VAL A 229 -19.29 -1.20 -1.61
N LEU A 230 -18.35 -0.25 -1.78
CA LEU A 230 -18.67 1.16 -1.69
C LEU A 230 -19.57 1.57 -2.86
N PRO A 231 -20.71 2.24 -2.63
CA PRO A 231 -21.59 2.68 -3.71
C PRO A 231 -20.86 3.48 -4.79
N GLY A 232 -21.06 3.09 -6.06
CA GLY A 232 -20.40 3.68 -7.23
C GLY A 232 -19.11 2.98 -7.67
N THR A 233 -18.65 1.95 -6.93
CA THR A 233 -17.45 1.16 -7.29
C THR A 233 -17.76 -0.25 -7.81
N GLU A 234 -19.03 -0.60 -7.94
CA GLU A 234 -19.51 -1.94 -8.29
C GLU A 234 -18.96 -2.46 -9.63
N ARG A 235 -18.76 -1.56 -10.58
CA ARG A 235 -18.20 -1.92 -11.89
C ARG A 235 -16.79 -2.50 -11.84
N LEU A 236 -16.03 -2.20 -10.78
CA LEU A 236 -14.71 -2.78 -10.59
C LEU A 236 -14.76 -4.29 -10.34
N ASN A 237 -15.92 -4.83 -9.97
CA ASN A 237 -16.11 -6.27 -9.77
C ASN A 237 -16.44 -7.03 -11.06
N GLU A 238 -16.90 -6.35 -12.13
CA GLU A 238 -17.41 -7.00 -13.35
C GLU A 238 -16.46 -8.03 -13.97
N VAL A 239 -15.16 -7.83 -13.81
CA VAL A 239 -14.13 -8.75 -14.32
C VAL A 239 -13.62 -9.72 -13.26
N LEU A 240 -13.90 -9.48 -11.98
CA LEU A 240 -13.48 -10.33 -10.86
C LEU A 240 -14.45 -11.51 -10.64
N ASP A 241 -15.66 -11.42 -11.15
CA ASP A 241 -16.74 -12.41 -11.08
C ASP A 241 -16.77 -13.26 -12.35
#